data_5387ad30a70e6080fa65a9ce65994f3e
#
_entry.id   5387ad30a70e6080fa65a9ce65994f3e
#
_cell.length_a   1.000
_cell.length_b   1.000
_cell.length_c   1.000
_cell.angle_alpha   90.00
_cell.angle_beta   90.00
_cell.angle_gamma   90.00
#
_symmetry.space_group_name_H-M   'P 1'
#
loop_
_entity.id
_entity.type
_entity.pdbx_description
1 polymer ?
#
loop_
_entity_poly.entity_id
_entity_poly.type
_entity_poly.pdbx_seq_one_letter_code
_entity_poly.pdbx_strand_id
1 'polypeptide(L)'
;MTRPIVGMLSSYGGLTQCDWLWKQTPEPFGVWGNMQLQSQDPKPDYLLLYQFNFHERLAPKPLSKSQRLLSSLPFAKSAIPLNALSQLPSQFSQVPKERIAFLLREPPLPEVRSQNLLNYAYARDYCGYVSGPDDSAPTPAYMPAIWYVNVSFRELNEAPPPDKHSPCSWITSGINRTESHRQRLAFLQQLQESGVPVEVYGRDLPPGTRTAGELSNKWSGMAPYTYNLAIENFADNDWYASEKLWDALLAWCLPIYYGGGAADKLLPPGSFLRLPSLDAKGVEYIREVTASPDAWLEARDAIAEARQVILHKLNLMNWLSEWVRGEGSEGEF
;
A
#
# COMPACT_ATOMS: atom_id res chain seq x y z
N MET A 1 17.61 -1.04 -28.62
CA MET A 1 18.12 -1.40 -27.29
C MET A 1 17.04 -2.23 -26.61
N THR A 2 17.40 -3.31 -25.92
CA THR A 2 16.46 -4.09 -25.11
C THR A 2 16.09 -3.27 -23.86
N ARG A 3 14.81 -3.27 -23.46
CA ARG A 3 14.38 -2.61 -22.24
C ARG A 3 14.99 -3.31 -21.02
N PRO A 4 15.49 -2.58 -20.00
CA PRO A 4 15.87 -3.16 -18.73
C PRO A 4 14.72 -3.92 -18.07
N ILE A 5 15.03 -5.07 -17.52
CA ILE A 5 14.07 -5.90 -16.77
C ILE A 5 14.18 -5.57 -15.29
N VAL A 6 13.05 -5.26 -14.68
CA VAL A 6 12.93 -5.09 -13.23
C VAL A 6 12.32 -6.37 -12.64
N GLY A 7 13.09 -7.08 -11.81
CA GLY A 7 12.59 -8.16 -10.96
C GLY A 7 11.90 -7.61 -9.71
N MET A 8 11.07 -8.41 -9.05
CA MET A 8 10.40 -8.00 -7.81
C MET A 8 10.33 -9.14 -6.80
N LEU A 9 10.71 -8.85 -5.57
CA LEU A 9 10.54 -9.74 -4.42
C LEU A 9 9.67 -9.07 -3.37
N SER A 10 8.77 -9.85 -2.76
CA SER A 10 7.92 -9.39 -1.67
C SER A 10 7.71 -10.47 -0.64
N SER A 11 7.47 -10.09 0.61
CA SER A 11 6.98 -11.00 1.66
C SER A 11 5.46 -11.17 1.62
N TYR A 12 4.76 -10.37 0.83
CA TYR A 12 3.32 -10.57 0.57
C TYR A 12 3.11 -11.64 -0.50
N GLY A 13 2.34 -12.67 -0.17
CA GLY A 13 1.92 -13.67 -1.14
C GLY A 13 1.12 -13.01 -2.28
N GLY A 14 1.45 -13.36 -3.51
CA GLY A 14 0.75 -12.90 -4.71
C GLY A 14 1.25 -11.59 -5.31
N LEU A 15 1.98 -10.73 -4.58
CA LEU A 15 2.53 -9.50 -5.17
C LEU A 15 3.62 -9.75 -6.21
N THR A 16 4.27 -10.90 -6.16
CA THR A 16 5.29 -11.30 -7.13
C THR A 16 4.71 -11.99 -8.37
N GLN A 17 3.39 -12.02 -8.51
CA GLN A 17 2.74 -12.48 -9.73
C GLN A 17 2.69 -11.33 -10.72
N CYS A 18 3.52 -11.38 -11.74
CA CYS A 18 3.67 -10.31 -12.73
C CYS A 18 2.38 -9.87 -13.38
N ASP A 19 1.51 -10.84 -13.75
CA ASP A 19 0.26 -10.57 -14.46
C ASP A 19 -0.67 -9.62 -13.70
N TRP A 20 -0.63 -9.66 -12.38
CA TRP A 20 -1.44 -8.75 -11.55
C TRP A 20 -0.98 -7.29 -11.69
N LEU A 21 0.33 -7.02 -11.59
CA LEU A 21 0.90 -5.68 -11.75
C LEU A 21 0.90 -5.22 -13.21
N TRP A 22 0.92 -6.12 -14.18
CA TRP A 22 0.83 -5.77 -15.60
C TRP A 22 -0.48 -5.06 -15.96
N LYS A 23 -1.55 -5.30 -15.20
CA LYS A 23 -2.79 -4.53 -15.34
C LYS A 23 -2.63 -3.05 -14.99
N GLN A 24 -1.59 -2.69 -14.27
CA GLN A 24 -1.32 -1.32 -13.81
C GLN A 24 -0.36 -0.57 -14.74
N THR A 25 -0.09 -1.10 -15.91
CA THR A 25 0.73 -0.47 -16.96
C THR A 25 -0.10 -0.06 -18.18
N PRO A 26 0.27 1.05 -18.85
CA PRO A 26 -0.40 1.48 -20.08
C PRO A 26 -0.14 0.53 -21.27
N GLU A 27 1.03 -0.08 -21.32
CA GLU A 27 1.43 -1.06 -22.31
C GLU A 27 1.30 -2.49 -21.75
N PRO A 28 1.05 -3.50 -22.62
CA PRO A 28 0.95 -4.90 -22.19
C PRO A 28 2.26 -5.43 -21.60
N PHE A 29 2.16 -6.54 -20.87
CA PHE A 29 3.30 -7.30 -20.34
C PHE A 29 4.19 -6.53 -19.37
N GLY A 30 3.62 -5.62 -18.57
CA GLY A 30 4.37 -4.90 -17.55
C GLY A 30 5.31 -3.83 -18.08
N VAL A 31 5.07 -3.34 -19.29
CA VAL A 31 5.89 -2.31 -19.91
C VAL A 31 5.42 -0.91 -19.49
N TRP A 32 6.38 -0.11 -19.04
CA TRP A 32 6.21 1.32 -18.77
C TRP A 32 7.43 2.10 -19.26
N GLY A 33 7.24 2.92 -20.28
CA GLY A 33 8.33 3.72 -20.84
C GLY A 33 9.54 2.89 -21.24
N ASN A 34 10.66 3.09 -20.56
CA ASN A 34 11.94 2.48 -20.87
C ASN A 34 12.19 1.13 -20.17
N MET A 35 11.31 0.64 -19.30
CA MET A 35 11.51 -0.59 -18.53
C MET A 35 10.39 -1.62 -18.70
N GLN A 36 10.63 -2.84 -18.29
CA GLN A 36 9.63 -3.90 -18.20
C GLN A 36 9.71 -4.59 -16.83
N LEU A 37 8.56 -4.72 -16.15
CA LEU A 37 8.45 -5.49 -14.92
C LEU A 37 8.27 -6.97 -15.26
N GLN A 38 9.20 -7.81 -14.80
CA GLN A 38 9.11 -9.27 -14.82
C GLN A 38 9.53 -9.79 -13.45
N SER A 39 8.59 -9.84 -12.50
CA SER A 39 8.91 -10.09 -11.09
C SER A 39 9.71 -11.36 -10.87
N GLN A 40 9.49 -12.42 -11.66
CA GLN A 40 10.14 -13.72 -11.48
C GLN A 40 11.32 -13.96 -12.41
N ASP A 41 11.80 -12.93 -13.12
CA ASP A 41 12.97 -13.10 -13.95
C ASP A 41 14.17 -13.58 -13.10
N PRO A 42 14.87 -14.65 -13.51
CA PRO A 42 16.00 -15.19 -12.74
C PRO A 42 17.24 -14.28 -12.80
N LYS A 43 17.33 -13.37 -13.79
CA LYS A 43 18.49 -12.49 -14.02
C LYS A 43 18.03 -11.07 -14.39
N PRO A 44 17.29 -10.39 -13.51
CA PRO A 44 16.83 -9.06 -13.82
C PRO A 44 17.99 -8.05 -13.82
N ASP A 45 17.85 -6.96 -14.58
CA ASP A 45 18.81 -5.85 -14.59
C ASP A 45 18.72 -5.00 -13.31
N TYR A 46 17.52 -4.89 -12.74
CA TYR A 46 17.19 -4.18 -11.50
C TYR A 46 16.31 -5.06 -10.62
N LEU A 47 16.33 -4.83 -9.31
CA LEU A 47 15.54 -5.59 -8.34
C LEU A 47 14.78 -4.66 -7.39
N LEU A 48 13.47 -4.79 -7.36
CA LEU A 48 12.61 -4.15 -6.37
C LEU A 48 12.30 -5.11 -5.22
N LEU A 49 12.61 -4.69 -4.01
CA LEU A 49 12.20 -5.34 -2.76
C LEU A 49 11.01 -4.56 -2.18
N TYR A 50 9.80 -5.01 -2.49
CA TYR A 50 8.57 -4.34 -2.07
C TYR A 50 7.98 -5.02 -0.84
N GLN A 51 8.04 -4.37 0.33
CA GLN A 51 7.67 -4.99 1.61
C GLN A 51 8.39 -6.34 1.82
N PHE A 52 9.71 -6.33 1.82
CA PHE A 52 10.51 -7.53 1.98
C PHE A 52 11.02 -7.65 3.43
N ASN A 53 10.67 -8.73 4.12
CA ASN A 53 11.01 -8.94 5.52
C ASN A 53 12.39 -9.58 5.67
N PHE A 54 13.44 -8.77 5.64
CA PHE A 54 14.81 -9.21 5.87
C PHE A 54 14.98 -9.92 7.22
N HIS A 55 14.40 -9.35 8.29
CA HIS A 55 14.57 -9.88 9.64
C HIS A 55 14.04 -11.31 9.79
N GLU A 56 12.97 -11.69 9.10
CA GLU A 56 12.43 -13.06 9.12
C GLU A 56 13.34 -14.05 8.40
N ARG A 57 14.06 -13.60 7.37
CA ARG A 57 14.92 -14.42 6.53
C ARG A 57 16.34 -14.52 7.07
N LEU A 58 16.87 -13.43 7.63
CA LEU A 58 18.24 -13.31 8.12
C LEU A 58 18.36 -13.48 9.63
N ALA A 59 17.23 -13.51 10.36
CA ALA A 59 17.27 -13.78 11.80
C ALA A 59 17.95 -15.14 12.05
N PRO A 60 18.91 -15.22 12.99
CA PRO A 60 19.52 -16.49 13.33
C PRO A 60 18.42 -17.44 13.80
N LYS A 61 18.31 -18.61 13.13
CA LYS A 61 17.40 -19.66 13.59
C LYS A 61 17.67 -19.92 15.07
N PRO A 62 16.64 -20.08 15.92
CA PRO A 62 16.84 -20.33 17.33
C PRO A 62 17.80 -21.50 17.51
N LEU A 63 18.91 -21.23 18.17
CA LEU A 63 19.98 -22.21 18.39
C LEU A 63 19.38 -23.49 19.02
N SER A 64 19.68 -24.64 18.48
CA SER A 64 19.37 -25.91 19.11
C SER A 64 19.97 -25.97 20.51
N LYS A 65 19.41 -26.81 21.41
CA LYS A 65 19.89 -26.92 22.81
C LYS A 65 21.42 -27.12 22.91
N SER A 66 22.03 -27.82 21.96
CA SER A 66 23.48 -28.03 21.87
C SER A 66 24.28 -26.79 21.45
N GLN A 67 23.69 -25.91 20.63
CA GLN A 67 24.33 -24.67 20.17
C GLN A 67 24.25 -23.55 21.22
N ARG A 68 23.25 -23.56 22.12
CA ARG A 68 23.16 -22.64 23.26
C ARG A 68 24.28 -22.82 24.28
N LEU A 69 24.80 -24.06 24.41
CA LEU A 69 25.94 -24.33 25.30
C LEU A 69 27.28 -23.77 24.77
N LEU A 70 27.42 -23.65 23.45
CA LEU A 70 28.62 -23.11 22.81
C LEU A 70 28.64 -21.59 22.70
N SER A 71 27.47 -20.93 22.76
CA SER A 71 27.33 -19.47 22.66
C SER A 71 27.57 -18.72 23.98
N SER A 72 27.82 -19.44 25.10
CA SER A 72 28.15 -18.84 26.38
C SER A 72 29.64 -18.44 26.53
N LEU A 73 30.45 -18.54 25.49
CA LEU A 73 31.84 -18.13 25.49
C LEU A 73 32.01 -16.65 25.13
N PRO A 74 32.87 -15.87 25.84
CA PRO A 74 32.89 -14.41 25.82
C PRO A 74 33.48 -13.73 24.56
N PHE A 75 33.63 -14.44 23.44
CA PHE A 75 34.27 -13.93 22.21
C PHE A 75 33.37 -13.91 20.97
N ALA A 76 32.07 -14.12 21.07
CA ALA A 76 31.17 -14.03 19.93
C ALA A 76 30.74 -12.56 19.69
N LYS A 77 31.62 -11.74 19.08
CA LYS A 77 31.19 -10.47 18.46
C LYS A 77 30.23 -10.83 17.32
N SER A 78 29.11 -10.11 17.26
CA SER A 78 28.07 -10.22 16.23
C SER A 78 28.64 -9.97 14.83
N ALA A 79 29.16 -11.01 14.22
CA ALA A 79 29.36 -11.04 12.78
C ALA A 79 28.06 -11.54 12.16
N ILE A 80 27.49 -10.81 11.21
CA ILE A 80 26.45 -11.33 10.32
C ILE A 80 26.97 -12.68 9.81
N PRO A 81 26.25 -13.79 9.98
CA PRO A 81 26.77 -15.09 9.58
C PRO A 81 27.06 -15.05 8.10
N LEU A 82 28.27 -15.45 7.68
CA LEU A 82 28.68 -15.57 6.28
C LEU A 82 27.69 -16.40 5.42
N ASN A 83 26.82 -17.16 6.05
CA ASN A 83 25.77 -17.96 5.40
C ASN A 83 24.44 -17.18 5.21
N ALA A 84 24.35 -15.91 5.58
CA ALA A 84 23.11 -15.13 5.44
C ALA A 84 22.74 -14.93 3.96
N LEU A 85 23.72 -14.72 3.08
CA LEU A 85 23.50 -14.56 1.64
C LEU A 85 22.91 -15.83 0.98
N SER A 86 23.22 -17.04 1.48
CA SER A 86 22.62 -18.28 0.97
C SER A 86 21.13 -18.44 1.31
N GLN A 87 20.59 -17.61 2.19
CA GLN A 87 19.17 -17.59 2.56
C GLN A 87 18.36 -16.58 1.74
N LEU A 88 19.04 -15.70 0.99
CA LEU A 88 18.39 -14.75 0.09
C LEU A 88 18.16 -15.41 -1.29
N PRO A 89 17.08 -15.00 -2.00
CA PRO A 89 16.84 -15.44 -3.37
C PRO A 89 18.07 -15.20 -4.26
N SER A 90 18.29 -16.10 -5.25
CA SER A 90 19.45 -16.05 -6.15
C SER A 90 19.58 -14.73 -6.93
N GLN A 91 18.48 -14.03 -7.16
CA GLN A 91 18.45 -12.71 -7.80
C GLN A 91 19.32 -11.67 -7.07
N PHE A 92 19.43 -11.74 -5.73
CA PHE A 92 20.30 -10.84 -4.97
C PHE A 92 21.78 -10.93 -5.33
N SER A 93 22.28 -12.13 -5.61
CA SER A 93 23.68 -12.32 -5.95
C SER A 93 24.03 -11.90 -7.38
N GLN A 94 23.01 -11.61 -8.20
CA GLN A 94 23.18 -11.33 -9.63
C GLN A 94 22.98 -9.85 -9.97
N VAL A 95 22.27 -9.08 -9.09
CA VAL A 95 22.00 -7.66 -9.30
C VAL A 95 22.95 -6.84 -8.44
N PRO A 96 23.70 -5.88 -9.01
CA PRO A 96 24.53 -4.95 -8.23
C PRO A 96 23.70 -4.17 -7.21
N LYS A 97 24.28 -3.91 -6.04
CA LYS A 97 23.61 -3.21 -4.92
C LYS A 97 22.92 -1.91 -5.36
N GLU A 98 23.57 -1.13 -6.20
CA GLU A 98 23.12 0.17 -6.73
C GLU A 98 21.84 0.05 -7.56
N ARG A 99 21.52 -1.14 -8.03
CA ARG A 99 20.34 -1.48 -8.83
C ARG A 99 19.30 -2.28 -8.03
N ILE A 100 19.40 -2.27 -6.70
CA ILE A 100 18.41 -2.87 -5.80
C ILE A 100 17.75 -1.74 -5.01
N ALA A 101 16.43 -1.63 -5.12
CA ALA A 101 15.62 -0.73 -4.32
C ALA A 101 14.80 -1.50 -3.27
N PHE A 102 14.73 -0.97 -2.07
CA PHE A 102 13.85 -1.45 -1.00
C PHE A 102 12.79 -0.39 -0.68
N LEU A 103 11.52 -0.78 -0.81
CA LEU A 103 10.38 0.03 -0.41
C LEU A 103 9.60 -0.68 0.71
N LEU A 104 9.62 -0.11 1.90
CA LEU A 104 8.74 -0.52 2.99
C LEU A 104 7.38 0.14 2.77
N ARG A 105 6.31 -0.65 2.72
CA ARG A 105 4.97 -0.18 2.42
C ARG A 105 4.12 0.06 3.66
N GLU A 106 4.31 -0.77 4.68
CA GLU A 106 3.47 -0.71 5.88
C GLU A 106 3.79 0.52 6.73
N PRO A 107 2.78 1.12 7.38
CA PRO A 107 2.98 2.26 8.26
C PRO A 107 3.78 1.87 9.50
N PRO A 108 4.44 2.84 10.18
CA PRO A 108 5.23 2.60 11.37
C PRO A 108 4.37 2.42 12.62
N LEU A 109 3.45 1.46 12.61
CA LEU A 109 2.66 1.11 13.77
C LEU A 109 3.57 0.79 14.96
N PRO A 110 3.23 1.20 16.20
CA PRO A 110 4.03 0.93 17.40
C PRO A 110 4.44 -0.54 17.52
N GLU A 111 3.53 -1.46 17.18
CA GLU A 111 3.71 -2.90 17.31
C GLU A 111 4.72 -3.50 16.32
N VAL A 112 4.97 -2.83 15.20
CA VAL A 112 5.90 -3.32 14.15
C VAL A 112 7.13 -2.42 13.96
N ARG A 113 7.22 -1.30 14.67
CA ARG A 113 8.29 -0.31 14.50
C ARG A 113 9.69 -0.89 14.63
N SER A 114 9.92 -1.75 15.63
CA SER A 114 11.23 -2.40 15.81
C SER A 114 11.59 -3.32 14.62
N GLN A 115 10.63 -3.99 14.04
CA GLN A 115 10.83 -4.83 12.85
C GLN A 115 11.13 -3.99 11.61
N ASN A 116 10.44 -2.85 11.45
CA ASN A 116 10.70 -1.92 10.36
C ASN A 116 12.12 -1.36 10.43
N LEU A 117 12.58 -0.95 11.62
CA LEU A 117 13.95 -0.48 11.83
C LEU A 117 15.00 -1.55 11.49
N LEU A 118 14.77 -2.81 11.85
CA LEU A 118 15.64 -3.92 11.50
C LEU A 118 15.64 -4.14 9.97
N ASN A 119 14.49 -4.08 9.31
CA ASN A 119 14.41 -4.20 7.86
C ASN A 119 15.19 -3.07 7.15
N TYR A 120 15.09 -1.83 7.62
CA TYR A 120 15.90 -0.70 7.10
C TYR A 120 17.40 -0.92 7.32
N ALA A 121 17.80 -1.40 8.49
CA ALA A 121 19.19 -1.68 8.79
C ALA A 121 19.78 -2.72 7.83
N TYR A 122 19.10 -3.85 7.64
CA TYR A 122 19.52 -4.87 6.67
C TYR A 122 19.47 -4.36 5.24
N ALA A 123 18.42 -3.63 4.86
CA ALA A 123 18.29 -3.12 3.50
C ALA A 123 19.46 -2.21 3.10
N ARG A 124 20.01 -1.39 4.02
CA ARG A 124 21.18 -0.56 3.75
C ARG A 124 22.42 -1.35 3.31
N ASP A 125 22.56 -2.60 3.76
CA ASP A 125 23.70 -3.44 3.39
C ASP A 125 23.57 -3.98 1.96
N TYR A 126 22.34 -4.23 1.52
CA TYR A 126 22.05 -4.93 0.26
C TYR A 126 21.48 -4.06 -0.86
N CYS A 127 20.95 -2.88 -0.54
CA CYS A 127 20.22 -2.02 -1.49
C CYS A 127 20.90 -0.67 -1.66
N GLY A 128 20.92 -0.15 -2.87
CA GLY A 128 21.37 1.21 -3.18
C GLY A 128 20.34 2.29 -2.83
N TYR A 129 19.06 1.92 -2.86
CA TYR A 129 17.96 2.80 -2.46
C TYR A 129 17.10 2.12 -1.38
N VAL A 130 16.84 2.83 -0.28
CA VAL A 130 16.05 2.30 0.86
C VAL A 130 15.09 3.36 1.34
N SER A 131 13.80 3.10 1.20
CA SER A 131 12.74 4.05 1.52
C SER A 131 11.56 3.42 2.24
N GLY A 132 10.78 4.26 2.89
CA GLY A 132 9.56 3.90 3.59
C GLY A 132 8.76 5.12 4.03
N PRO A 133 7.48 4.92 4.45
CA PRO A 133 6.55 5.99 4.77
C PRO A 133 6.69 6.44 6.24
N ASP A 134 7.91 6.70 6.68
CA ASP A 134 8.18 7.19 8.04
C ASP A 134 9.54 7.92 8.14
N ASP A 135 9.67 8.78 9.16
CA ASP A 135 10.88 9.58 9.41
C ASP A 135 12.10 8.74 9.82
N SER A 136 11.92 7.45 10.14
CA SER A 136 13.02 6.53 10.48
C SER A 136 13.58 5.85 9.24
N ALA A 137 12.93 5.97 8.08
CA ALA A 137 13.43 5.44 6.83
C ALA A 137 14.74 6.15 6.43
N PRO A 138 15.71 5.46 5.84
CA PRO A 138 16.91 6.09 5.29
C PRO A 138 16.60 7.21 4.29
N THR A 139 15.57 7.03 3.49
CA THR A 139 14.98 8.05 2.60
C THR A 139 13.47 8.04 2.86
N PRO A 140 12.94 8.91 3.75
CA PRO A 140 11.50 9.03 3.94
C PRO A 140 10.83 9.44 2.63
N ALA A 141 9.79 8.72 2.23
CA ALA A 141 9.05 9.04 1.01
C ALA A 141 7.63 8.47 1.05
N TYR A 142 6.74 9.07 0.27
CA TYR A 142 5.43 8.51 0.00
C TYR A 142 5.58 7.20 -0.76
N MET A 143 4.76 6.21 -0.40
CA MET A 143 4.79 4.96 -1.15
C MET A 143 4.09 5.12 -2.49
N PRO A 144 4.72 4.67 -3.59
CA PRO A 144 4.08 4.68 -4.89
C PRO A 144 2.75 3.94 -4.86
N ALA A 145 1.78 4.45 -5.61
CA ALA A 145 0.44 3.89 -5.65
C ALA A 145 0.41 2.54 -6.39
N ILE A 146 -0.24 1.58 -5.76
CA ILE A 146 -0.78 0.38 -6.40
C ILE A 146 -2.25 0.27 -6.00
N TRP A 147 -3.08 -0.29 -6.86
CA TRP A 147 -4.51 -0.42 -6.61
C TRP A 147 -4.97 -1.88 -6.66
N TYR A 148 -6.06 -2.15 -5.95
CA TYR A 148 -6.64 -3.48 -5.80
C TYR A 148 -8.06 -3.58 -6.37
N VAL A 149 -8.60 -2.52 -6.95
CA VAL A 149 -9.70 -2.65 -7.89
C VAL A 149 -9.19 -3.43 -9.08
N ASN A 150 -9.79 -4.57 -9.38
CA ASN A 150 -9.30 -5.48 -10.43
C ASN A 150 -9.70 -4.97 -11.83
N VAL A 151 -9.31 -3.72 -12.12
CA VAL A 151 -9.54 -3.01 -13.39
C VAL A 151 -8.20 -2.56 -13.93
N SER A 152 -8.00 -2.67 -15.23
CA SER A 152 -6.73 -2.33 -15.87
C SER A 152 -6.49 -0.82 -15.92
N PHE A 153 -5.22 -0.43 -16.05
CA PHE A 153 -4.81 0.96 -16.28
C PHE A 153 -5.61 1.60 -17.41
N ARG A 154 -5.70 0.90 -18.54
CA ARG A 154 -6.40 1.40 -19.73
C ARG A 154 -7.88 1.64 -19.47
N GLU A 155 -8.57 0.67 -18.88
CA GLU A 155 -9.99 0.81 -18.52
C GLU A 155 -10.20 1.96 -17.53
N LEU A 156 -9.37 2.08 -16.50
CA LEU A 156 -9.45 3.18 -15.54
C LEU A 156 -9.17 4.54 -16.19
N ASN A 157 -8.26 4.62 -17.14
CA ASN A 157 -7.89 5.85 -17.81
C ASN A 157 -8.93 6.33 -18.84
N GLU A 158 -9.56 5.39 -19.56
CA GLU A 158 -10.44 5.68 -20.70
C GLU A 158 -11.94 5.63 -20.34
N ALA A 159 -12.33 4.86 -19.30
CA ALA A 159 -13.74 4.71 -18.98
C ALA A 159 -14.35 5.96 -18.34
N PRO A 160 -15.60 6.30 -18.73
CA PRO A 160 -16.35 7.35 -18.08
C PRO A 160 -16.69 6.99 -16.63
N PRO A 161 -17.12 7.98 -15.80
CA PRO A 161 -17.62 7.68 -14.46
C PRO A 161 -18.75 6.63 -14.52
N PRO A 162 -18.71 5.62 -13.66
CA PRO A 162 -19.80 4.64 -13.55
C PRO A 162 -21.06 5.29 -12.97
N ASP A 163 -22.22 4.73 -13.29
CA ASP A 163 -23.48 5.12 -12.70
C ASP A 163 -23.48 4.89 -11.18
N LYS A 164 -23.97 5.86 -10.42
CA LYS A 164 -24.05 5.80 -8.96
C LYS A 164 -25.49 5.52 -8.52
N HIS A 165 -25.66 4.44 -7.74
CA HIS A 165 -26.99 3.95 -7.34
C HIS A 165 -27.18 3.94 -5.82
N SER A 166 -26.10 4.03 -5.06
CA SER A 166 -26.11 3.90 -3.60
C SER A 166 -25.26 5.00 -2.95
N PRO A 167 -25.61 5.44 -1.74
CA PRO A 167 -24.94 6.59 -1.12
C PRO A 167 -23.50 6.28 -0.72
N CYS A 168 -23.25 5.25 0.07
CA CYS A 168 -21.94 5.04 0.66
C CYS A 168 -21.61 3.56 0.85
N SER A 169 -20.35 3.21 0.63
CA SER A 169 -19.81 1.89 0.97
C SER A 169 -18.58 1.97 1.86
N TRP A 170 -18.28 0.86 2.54
CA TRP A 170 -17.06 0.67 3.28
C TRP A 170 -16.52 -0.75 3.09
N ILE A 171 -15.33 -0.87 2.53
CA ILE A 171 -14.63 -2.15 2.42
C ILE A 171 -13.60 -2.24 3.55
N THR A 172 -13.78 -3.18 4.47
CA THR A 172 -12.92 -3.33 5.65
C THR A 172 -12.69 -4.82 5.97
N SER A 173 -11.90 -5.12 6.99
CA SER A 173 -11.64 -6.50 7.44
C SER A 173 -11.74 -6.60 8.95
N GLY A 174 -11.97 -7.80 9.48
CA GLY A 174 -12.01 -8.08 10.92
C GLY A 174 -10.64 -8.15 11.60
N ILE A 175 -9.56 -7.75 10.92
CA ILE A 175 -8.22 -7.72 11.54
C ILE A 175 -8.24 -6.80 12.76
N ASN A 176 -7.76 -7.34 13.93
CA ASN A 176 -7.79 -6.67 15.24
C ASN A 176 -6.44 -6.72 15.99
N ARG A 177 -5.33 -6.83 15.27
CA ARG A 177 -4.00 -7.06 15.85
C ARG A 177 -3.41 -5.86 16.57
N THR A 178 -3.80 -4.63 16.18
CA THR A 178 -3.27 -3.38 16.72
C THR A 178 -4.37 -2.54 17.36
N GLU A 179 -3.99 -1.51 18.11
CA GLU A 179 -4.96 -0.57 18.69
C GLU A 179 -5.78 0.13 17.62
N SER A 180 -5.14 0.60 16.54
CA SER A 180 -5.84 1.24 15.42
C SER A 180 -6.85 0.31 14.74
N HIS A 181 -6.55 -0.99 14.64
CA HIS A 181 -7.51 -1.96 14.15
C HIS A 181 -8.73 -2.08 15.06
N ARG A 182 -8.54 -2.10 16.38
CA ARG A 182 -9.63 -2.18 17.36
C ARG A 182 -10.51 -0.93 17.32
N GLN A 183 -9.90 0.27 17.25
CA GLN A 183 -10.61 1.55 17.11
C GLN A 183 -11.47 1.57 15.83
N ARG A 184 -10.93 1.11 14.71
CA ARG A 184 -11.68 0.99 13.45
C ARG A 184 -12.88 0.03 13.57
N LEU A 185 -12.72 -1.10 14.24
CA LEU A 185 -13.82 -2.06 14.45
C LEU A 185 -14.86 -1.53 15.43
N ALA A 186 -14.45 -0.83 16.49
CA ALA A 186 -15.37 -0.14 17.38
C ALA A 186 -16.18 0.95 16.65
N PHE A 187 -15.52 1.71 15.78
CA PHE A 187 -16.20 2.69 14.94
C PHE A 187 -17.19 2.04 13.96
N LEU A 188 -16.85 0.89 13.38
CA LEU A 188 -17.77 0.12 12.55
C LEU A 188 -19.05 -0.24 13.30
N GLN A 189 -18.92 -0.75 14.53
CA GLN A 189 -20.06 -1.09 15.37
C GLN A 189 -20.92 0.16 15.65
N GLN A 190 -20.31 1.25 16.08
CA GLN A 190 -21.00 2.51 16.36
C GLN A 190 -21.74 3.06 15.13
N LEU A 191 -21.11 3.01 13.96
CA LEU A 191 -21.71 3.41 12.69
C LEU A 191 -22.96 2.58 12.37
N GLN A 192 -22.91 1.27 12.56
CA GLN A 192 -24.04 0.38 12.32
C GLN A 192 -25.19 0.54 13.32
N GLU A 193 -24.87 0.81 14.58
CA GLU A 193 -25.85 1.11 15.62
C GLU A 193 -26.59 2.43 15.35
N SER A 194 -25.91 3.40 14.74
CA SER A 194 -26.48 4.71 14.40
C SER A 194 -27.51 4.69 13.26
N GLY A 195 -27.56 3.60 12.48
CA GLY A 195 -28.47 3.46 11.35
C GLY A 195 -28.11 4.28 10.11
N VAL A 196 -26.91 4.89 10.04
CA VAL A 196 -26.42 5.55 8.83
C VAL A 196 -26.32 4.55 7.68
N PRO A 197 -26.82 4.85 6.46
CA PRO A 197 -26.89 3.90 5.35
C PRO A 197 -25.52 3.72 4.66
N VAL A 198 -24.61 3.02 5.33
CA VAL A 198 -23.32 2.59 4.77
C VAL A 198 -23.35 1.09 4.54
N GLU A 199 -23.16 0.66 3.29
CA GLU A 199 -23.06 -0.75 2.96
C GLU A 199 -21.64 -1.24 3.21
N VAL A 200 -21.53 -2.25 4.08
CA VAL A 200 -20.24 -2.77 4.54
C VAL A 200 -19.91 -4.07 3.82
N TYR A 201 -18.70 -4.13 3.28
CA TYR A 201 -18.10 -5.33 2.69
C TYR A 201 -16.84 -5.72 3.46
N GLY A 202 -16.62 -7.02 3.58
CA GLY A 202 -15.38 -7.48 4.18
C GLY A 202 -15.42 -8.93 4.66
N ARG A 203 -14.25 -9.40 5.04
CA ARG A 203 -14.03 -10.75 5.55
C ARG A 203 -13.62 -10.73 7.01
N ASP A 204 -13.91 -11.84 7.69
CA ASP A 204 -13.54 -12.05 9.10
C ASP A 204 -14.07 -10.94 10.03
N LEU A 205 -15.18 -10.30 9.66
CA LEU A 205 -15.79 -9.24 10.47
C LEU A 205 -16.32 -9.79 11.80
N PRO A 206 -16.41 -8.96 12.87
CA PRO A 206 -16.94 -9.40 14.16
C PRO A 206 -18.33 -10.01 14.02
N PRO A 207 -18.67 -11.03 14.86
CA PRO A 207 -20.00 -11.62 14.88
C PRO A 207 -21.08 -10.55 15.09
N GLY A 208 -22.18 -10.64 14.34
CA GLY A 208 -23.28 -9.68 14.41
C GLY A 208 -23.10 -8.44 13.53
N THR A 209 -21.95 -8.26 12.87
CA THR A 209 -21.77 -7.19 11.88
C THR A 209 -22.71 -7.40 10.69
N ARG A 210 -23.54 -6.40 10.37
CA ARG A 210 -24.33 -6.38 9.13
C ARG A 210 -23.38 -6.10 7.96
N THR A 211 -23.32 -7.02 7.00
CA THR A 211 -22.42 -6.93 5.85
C THR A 211 -23.10 -7.48 4.60
N ALA A 212 -22.79 -6.91 3.46
CA ALA A 212 -23.14 -7.43 2.14
C ALA A 212 -22.23 -8.59 1.68
N GLY A 213 -21.24 -8.98 2.52
CA GLY A 213 -20.37 -10.11 2.30
C GLY A 213 -18.97 -9.75 1.82
N GLU A 214 -18.26 -10.77 1.36
CA GLU A 214 -16.94 -10.62 0.79
C GLU A 214 -16.99 -10.24 -0.69
N LEU A 215 -16.00 -9.51 -1.15
CA LEU A 215 -15.86 -9.13 -2.55
C LEU A 215 -14.70 -9.87 -3.20
N SER A 216 -14.95 -10.48 -4.35
CA SER A 216 -13.90 -10.98 -5.25
C SER A 216 -13.21 -9.84 -6.01
N ASN A 217 -13.91 -8.74 -6.22
CA ASN A 217 -13.40 -7.52 -6.84
C ASN A 217 -13.91 -6.29 -6.09
N LYS A 218 -13.00 -5.49 -5.55
CA LYS A 218 -13.34 -4.24 -4.84
C LYS A 218 -14.13 -3.24 -5.69
N TRP A 219 -13.95 -3.27 -7.01
CA TRP A 219 -14.71 -2.43 -7.94
C TRP A 219 -16.21 -2.52 -7.71
N SER A 220 -16.73 -3.73 -7.52
CA SER A 220 -18.18 -3.96 -7.31
C SER A 220 -18.70 -3.35 -6.00
N GLY A 221 -17.84 -3.17 -5.01
CA GLY A 221 -18.19 -2.52 -3.74
C GLY A 221 -17.87 -1.02 -3.69
N MET A 222 -17.40 -0.43 -4.79
CA MET A 222 -17.06 0.99 -4.87
C MET A 222 -17.76 1.68 -6.04
N ALA A 223 -17.68 1.14 -7.24
CA ALA A 223 -18.17 1.80 -8.46
C ALA A 223 -19.64 2.26 -8.39
N PRO A 224 -20.60 1.49 -7.81
CA PRO A 224 -21.98 1.92 -7.70
C PRO A 224 -22.24 2.98 -6.62
N TYR A 225 -21.26 3.33 -5.79
CA TYR A 225 -21.43 4.19 -4.63
C TYR A 225 -20.91 5.59 -4.88
N THR A 226 -21.64 6.59 -4.39
CA THR A 226 -21.26 8.01 -4.43
C THR A 226 -20.05 8.26 -3.54
N TYR A 227 -20.11 7.76 -2.29
CA TYR A 227 -19.04 7.90 -1.30
C TYR A 227 -18.45 6.55 -0.93
N ASN A 228 -17.19 6.56 -0.46
CA ASN A 228 -16.56 5.40 0.12
C ASN A 228 -15.78 5.78 1.38
N LEU A 229 -15.94 5.04 2.47
CA LEU A 229 -15.14 5.25 3.67
C LEU A 229 -13.74 4.66 3.45
N ALA A 230 -12.75 5.53 3.33
CA ALA A 230 -11.34 5.17 3.20
C ALA A 230 -10.63 5.43 4.54
N ILE A 231 -10.70 4.46 5.45
CA ILE A 231 -10.14 4.56 6.81
C ILE A 231 -8.82 3.82 6.88
N GLU A 232 -7.74 4.56 7.09
CA GLU A 232 -6.40 4.01 7.23
C GLU A 232 -6.19 3.29 8.56
N ASN A 233 -5.24 2.38 8.58
CA ASN A 233 -4.84 1.69 9.80
C ASN A 233 -3.94 2.56 10.69
N PHE A 234 -3.45 3.69 10.17
CA PHE A 234 -2.58 4.61 10.88
C PHE A 234 -2.76 6.03 10.33
N ALA A 235 -3.01 7.00 11.22
CA ALA A 235 -3.28 8.39 10.85
C ALA A 235 -2.23 9.38 11.37
N ASP A 236 -1.41 8.99 12.36
CA ASP A 236 -0.40 9.86 13.00
C ASP A 236 0.91 9.89 12.20
N ASN A 237 0.81 10.12 10.89
CA ASN A 237 1.96 10.09 10.00
C ASN A 237 1.69 10.91 8.72
N ASP A 238 2.67 11.71 8.34
CA ASP A 238 2.59 12.59 7.16
C ASP A 238 3.05 11.91 5.85
N TRP A 239 3.52 10.67 5.91
CA TRP A 239 4.06 9.94 4.77
C TRP A 239 3.14 8.82 4.24
N TYR A 240 2.16 8.41 5.03
CA TYR A 240 1.38 7.22 4.74
C TYR A 240 0.01 7.53 4.13
N ALA A 241 -0.21 7.01 2.95
CA ALA A 241 -1.52 6.84 2.33
C ALA A 241 -1.51 5.49 1.59
N SER A 242 -2.64 4.81 1.54
CA SER A 242 -2.72 3.45 1.00
C SER A 242 -3.74 3.31 -0.12
N GLU A 243 -3.82 2.09 -0.63
CA GLU A 243 -4.78 1.71 -1.66
C GLU A 243 -6.25 1.98 -1.30
N LYS A 244 -6.58 2.20 -0.03
CA LYS A 244 -7.96 2.52 0.37
C LYS A 244 -8.42 3.83 -0.25
N LEU A 245 -7.52 4.81 -0.28
CA LEU A 245 -7.78 6.10 -0.90
C LEU A 245 -7.73 6.01 -2.43
N TRP A 246 -6.72 5.31 -2.95
CA TRP A 246 -6.56 5.16 -4.40
C TRP A 246 -7.69 4.38 -5.04
N ASP A 247 -8.08 3.24 -4.46
CA ASP A 247 -9.16 2.39 -4.97
C ASP A 247 -10.49 3.14 -5.04
N ALA A 248 -10.82 3.95 -4.02
CA ALA A 248 -12.04 4.74 -3.98
C ALA A 248 -12.07 5.82 -5.08
N LEU A 249 -10.98 6.58 -5.24
CA LEU A 249 -10.86 7.60 -6.28
C LEU A 249 -10.90 6.99 -7.68
N LEU A 250 -10.17 5.90 -7.91
CA LEU A 250 -10.17 5.20 -9.18
C LEU A 250 -11.56 4.67 -9.56
N ALA A 251 -12.37 4.30 -8.58
CA ALA A 251 -13.76 3.92 -8.77
C ALA A 251 -14.74 5.12 -8.85
N TRP A 252 -14.23 6.35 -8.96
CA TRP A 252 -15.04 7.58 -9.01
C TRP A 252 -15.90 7.83 -7.76
N CYS A 253 -15.54 7.27 -6.62
CA CYS A 253 -16.15 7.67 -5.35
C CYS A 253 -15.51 8.97 -4.84
N LEU A 254 -16.26 9.78 -4.09
CA LEU A 254 -15.67 10.77 -3.21
C LEU A 254 -15.29 10.08 -1.89
N PRO A 255 -13.99 9.91 -1.60
CA PRO A 255 -13.58 9.26 -0.35
C PRO A 255 -13.91 10.13 0.86
N ILE A 256 -14.51 9.54 1.89
CA ILE A 256 -14.53 10.09 3.24
C ILE A 256 -13.32 9.46 3.94
N TYR A 257 -12.24 10.22 4.03
CA TYR A 257 -10.90 9.73 4.35
C TYR A 257 -10.50 10.00 5.79
N TYR A 258 -10.07 8.96 6.51
CA TYR A 258 -9.40 9.04 7.79
C TYR A 258 -7.97 8.54 7.65
N GLY A 259 -6.99 9.42 7.77
CA GLY A 259 -5.56 9.13 7.59
C GLY A 259 -4.71 10.37 7.84
N GLY A 260 -3.40 10.25 7.68
CA GLY A 260 -2.43 11.30 7.88
C GLY A 260 -2.37 12.37 6.79
N GLY A 261 -1.39 13.26 6.89
CA GLY A 261 -1.22 14.42 6.01
C GLY A 261 -0.74 14.11 4.58
N ALA A 262 -0.31 12.88 4.30
CA ALA A 262 0.16 12.47 2.98
C ALA A 262 -0.85 12.77 1.85
N ALA A 263 -2.13 12.50 2.11
CA ALA A 263 -3.18 12.69 1.11
C ALA A 263 -3.30 14.15 0.62
N ASP A 264 -3.15 15.13 1.53
CA ASP A 264 -3.26 16.56 1.19
C ASP A 264 -2.08 17.04 0.32
N LYS A 265 -0.92 16.37 0.43
CA LYS A 265 0.28 16.71 -0.34
C LYS A 265 0.30 16.03 -1.71
N LEU A 266 -0.32 14.85 -1.82
CA LEU A 266 -0.28 14.02 -3.01
C LEU A 266 -1.44 14.28 -3.98
N LEU A 267 -2.59 14.73 -3.48
CA LEU A 267 -3.82 14.83 -4.25
C LEU A 267 -4.33 16.27 -4.38
N PRO A 268 -5.06 16.59 -5.43
CA PRO A 268 -5.67 17.89 -5.60
C PRO A 268 -6.70 18.18 -4.49
N PRO A 269 -6.79 19.44 -4.03
CA PRO A 269 -7.79 19.84 -3.06
C PRO A 269 -9.21 19.51 -3.53
N GLY A 270 -10.07 19.07 -2.61
CA GLY A 270 -11.46 18.72 -2.90
C GLY A 270 -11.66 17.33 -3.49
N SER A 271 -10.61 16.55 -3.74
CA SER A 271 -10.74 15.18 -4.24
C SER A 271 -11.15 14.17 -3.17
N PHE A 272 -11.14 14.53 -1.90
CA PHE A 272 -11.62 13.73 -0.77
C PHE A 272 -12.13 14.62 0.36
N LEU A 273 -12.92 14.05 1.26
CA LEU A 273 -13.41 14.69 2.47
C LEU A 273 -12.68 14.13 3.70
N ARG A 274 -12.30 15.00 4.64
CA ARG A 274 -11.66 14.56 5.89
C ARG A 274 -12.71 14.08 6.90
N LEU A 275 -12.64 12.78 7.27
CA LEU A 275 -13.39 12.27 8.42
C LEU A 275 -12.75 12.83 9.71
N PRO A 276 -13.50 13.57 10.53
CA PRO A 276 -12.90 14.30 11.65
C PRO A 276 -12.40 13.39 12.78
N SER A 277 -13.06 12.24 13.01
CA SER A 277 -12.73 11.32 14.09
C SER A 277 -13.42 9.96 13.90
N LEU A 278 -12.96 8.93 14.62
CA LEU A 278 -13.60 7.62 14.67
C LEU A 278 -14.48 7.48 15.93
N ASP A 279 -15.46 8.35 16.06
CA ASP A 279 -16.41 8.43 17.17
C ASP A 279 -17.78 8.97 16.71
N ALA A 280 -18.64 9.35 17.65
CA ALA A 280 -19.98 9.89 17.38
C ALA A 280 -19.96 11.12 16.45
N LYS A 281 -18.93 11.97 16.53
CA LYS A 281 -18.77 13.13 15.65
C LYS A 281 -18.50 12.68 14.20
N GLY A 282 -17.67 11.67 14.02
CA GLY A 282 -17.42 11.08 12.70
C GLY A 282 -18.67 10.41 12.12
N VAL A 283 -19.47 9.74 12.95
CA VAL A 283 -20.75 9.14 12.53
C VAL A 283 -21.72 10.22 12.03
N GLU A 284 -21.86 11.34 12.77
CA GLU A 284 -22.73 12.43 12.38
C GLU A 284 -22.26 13.08 11.06
N TYR A 285 -20.96 13.32 10.93
CA TYR A 285 -20.38 13.83 9.69
C TYR A 285 -20.69 12.92 8.47
N ILE A 286 -20.57 11.60 8.63
CA ILE A 286 -20.92 10.65 7.55
C ILE A 286 -22.40 10.76 7.23
N ARG A 287 -23.30 10.86 8.24
CA ARG A 287 -24.74 11.02 8.05
C ARG A 287 -25.06 12.26 7.23
N GLU A 288 -24.49 13.40 7.59
CA GLU A 288 -24.70 14.68 6.89
C GLU A 288 -24.24 14.61 5.44
N VAL A 289 -23.00 14.17 5.22
CA VAL A 289 -22.39 14.12 3.89
C VAL A 289 -23.12 13.14 2.96
N THR A 290 -23.50 11.97 3.47
CA THR A 290 -24.11 10.92 2.63
C THR A 290 -25.62 11.11 2.43
N ALA A 291 -26.23 12.16 3.01
CA ALA A 291 -27.64 12.48 2.83
C ALA A 291 -28.01 12.91 1.40
N SER A 292 -27.05 13.47 0.65
CA SER A 292 -27.21 13.84 -0.74
C SER A 292 -25.93 13.54 -1.56
N PRO A 293 -26.00 13.51 -2.90
CA PRO A 293 -24.80 13.38 -3.74
C PRO A 293 -24.06 14.70 -3.99
N ASP A 294 -24.49 15.82 -3.39
CA ASP A 294 -24.06 17.16 -3.78
C ASP A 294 -22.55 17.35 -3.66
N ALA A 295 -21.94 16.96 -2.53
CA ALA A 295 -20.49 17.06 -2.35
C ALA A 295 -19.70 16.24 -3.39
N TRP A 296 -20.22 15.09 -3.81
CA TRP A 296 -19.62 14.30 -4.88
C TRP A 296 -19.76 14.99 -6.25
N LEU A 297 -20.92 15.60 -6.53
CA LEU A 297 -21.15 16.34 -7.76
C LEU A 297 -20.18 17.53 -7.88
N GLU A 298 -19.98 18.26 -6.78
CA GLU A 298 -19.03 19.37 -6.70
C GLU A 298 -17.57 18.92 -6.84
N ALA A 299 -17.23 17.73 -6.34
CA ALA A 299 -15.88 17.20 -6.35
C ALA A 299 -15.47 16.50 -7.67
N ARG A 300 -16.35 16.37 -8.66
CA ARG A 300 -16.11 15.55 -9.86
C ARG A 300 -14.83 15.89 -10.61
N ASP A 301 -14.54 17.17 -10.78
CA ASP A 301 -13.33 17.61 -11.50
C ASP A 301 -12.08 17.28 -10.68
N ALA A 302 -12.12 17.50 -9.36
CA ALA A 302 -11.02 17.14 -8.47
C ALA A 302 -10.78 15.61 -8.40
N ILE A 303 -11.85 14.81 -8.41
CA ILE A 303 -11.75 13.35 -8.51
C ILE A 303 -11.12 12.94 -9.84
N ALA A 304 -11.54 13.55 -10.95
CA ALA A 304 -10.98 13.27 -12.28
C ALA A 304 -9.47 13.57 -12.31
N GLU A 305 -9.05 14.72 -11.79
CA GLU A 305 -7.63 15.09 -11.67
C GLU A 305 -6.86 14.13 -10.76
N ALA A 306 -7.39 13.82 -9.57
CA ALA A 306 -6.78 12.87 -8.64
C ALA A 306 -6.54 11.49 -9.28
N ARG A 307 -7.49 11.01 -10.07
CA ARG A 307 -7.36 9.76 -10.82
C ARG A 307 -6.17 9.82 -11.79
N GLN A 308 -5.99 10.91 -12.52
CA GLN A 308 -4.84 11.09 -13.42
C GLN A 308 -3.52 11.13 -12.65
N VAL A 309 -3.49 11.82 -11.51
CA VAL A 309 -2.33 11.83 -10.61
C VAL A 309 -1.99 10.42 -10.15
N ILE A 310 -2.97 9.63 -9.70
CA ILE A 310 -2.74 8.25 -9.24
C ILE A 310 -2.26 7.36 -10.39
N LEU A 311 -2.92 7.42 -11.54
CA LEU A 311 -2.62 6.54 -12.69
C LEU A 311 -1.25 6.82 -13.29
N HIS A 312 -0.86 8.08 -13.42
CA HIS A 312 0.31 8.48 -14.20
C HIS A 312 1.49 8.92 -13.33
N LYS A 313 1.26 9.69 -12.26
CA LYS A 313 2.33 10.26 -11.44
C LYS A 313 2.69 9.36 -10.27
N LEU A 314 1.73 8.97 -9.45
CA LEU A 314 1.97 8.19 -8.23
C LEU A 314 2.16 6.69 -8.48
N ASN A 315 1.83 6.19 -9.65
CA ASN A 315 1.89 4.76 -10.01
C ASN A 315 3.28 4.16 -9.77
N LEU A 316 3.33 2.99 -9.12
CA LEU A 316 4.57 2.26 -8.87
C LEU A 316 5.38 2.03 -10.16
N MET A 317 4.72 1.78 -11.29
CA MET A 317 5.42 1.54 -12.56
C MET A 317 6.07 2.81 -13.10
N ASN A 318 5.45 3.98 -12.90
CA ASN A 318 6.07 5.26 -13.22
C ASN A 318 7.31 5.50 -12.36
N TRP A 319 7.17 5.32 -11.04
CA TRP A 319 8.30 5.45 -10.11
C TRP A 319 9.47 4.52 -10.48
N LEU A 320 9.19 3.26 -10.83
CA LEU A 320 10.22 2.31 -11.29
C LEU A 320 10.90 2.78 -12.58
N SER A 321 10.13 3.30 -13.53
CA SER A 321 10.68 3.82 -14.79
C SER A 321 11.62 5.01 -14.57
N GLU A 322 11.28 5.92 -13.67
CA GLU A 322 12.10 7.06 -13.28
C GLU A 322 13.37 6.60 -12.54
N TRP A 323 13.23 5.68 -11.60
CA TRP A 323 14.37 5.09 -10.88
C TRP A 323 15.36 4.39 -11.81
N VAL A 324 14.89 3.59 -12.78
CA VAL A 324 15.72 2.92 -13.79
C VAL A 324 16.45 3.92 -14.69
N ARG A 325 15.88 5.11 -14.93
CA ARG A 325 16.55 6.19 -15.68
C ARG A 325 17.61 6.95 -14.86
N GLY A 326 17.66 6.73 -13.55
CA GLY A 326 18.53 7.49 -12.64
C GLY A 326 17.95 8.84 -12.21
N GLU A 327 16.68 9.10 -12.53
CA GLU A 327 15.95 10.33 -12.19
C GLU A 327 15.27 10.25 -10.80
N GLY A 328 15.14 9.04 -10.25
CA GLY A 328 14.41 8.76 -9.01
C GLY A 328 15.20 8.96 -7.70
N SER A 329 16.36 9.61 -7.71
CA SER A 329 17.18 9.80 -6.50
C SER A 329 16.89 11.09 -5.72
N GLU A 330 16.15 12.04 -6.30
CA GLU A 330 15.73 13.27 -5.62
C GLU A 330 14.21 13.15 -5.38
N GLY A 331 13.84 12.88 -4.10
CA GLY A 331 12.48 12.55 -3.67
C GLY A 331 11.49 13.73 -3.76
N GLU A 332 11.21 14.23 -4.94
CA GLU A 332 10.09 15.14 -5.22
C GLU A 332 9.01 14.38 -6.01
N PHE A 333 7.91 14.03 -5.27
CA PHE A 333 6.62 13.73 -5.89
C PHE A 333 5.83 15.00 -6.14
#